data_c34e3efdde7a5897836cae2afcf13954
#
_entry.id   c34e3efdde7a5897836cae2afcf13954
#
_cell.length_a   1.000
_cell.length_b   1.000
_cell.length_c   1.000
_cell.angle_alpha   90.00
_cell.angle_beta   90.00
_cell.angle_gamma   90.00
#
_symmetry.space_group_name_H-M   'P 1'
#
loop_
_entity.id
_entity.type
_entity.pdbx_description
1 polymer ?
#
loop_
_entity_poly.entity_id
_entity_poly.type
_entity_poly.pdbx_seq_one_letter_code
_entity_poly.pdbx_strand_id
1 'polypeptide(L)'
;GTNQPSQQNAGVGTSGQGNSGAAGIHNDRGGGGGGAGSAGSVLNGGNGLASSITGVSVTYGGGGGAGGYTTFGYGGTGGGGNGTAYSDVPTSGGANLGGGGGGGGESNPHTGFQTAGGGAGGSGVVIIKYASSFANLSSISAGLTYTLTTSGGFKVYRFTSGTGTVTI
;
A
#
# COMPACT_ATOMS: atom_id res chain seq x y z
N GLY A 1 -7.97 -39.33 -7.30
CA GLY A 1 -7.36 -38.36 -6.39
C GLY A 1 -7.98 -36.99 -6.66
N THR A 2 -8.65 -36.40 -5.70
CA THR A 2 -9.18 -35.05 -5.79
C THR A 2 -7.98 -34.07 -5.79
N ASN A 3 -7.63 -33.51 -6.97
CA ASN A 3 -6.74 -32.37 -7.04
C ASN A 3 -7.43 -31.20 -6.35
N GLN A 4 -7.24 -31.06 -5.03
CA GLN A 4 -7.56 -29.82 -4.35
C GLN A 4 -6.59 -28.76 -4.90
N PRO A 5 -7.08 -27.60 -5.34
CA PRO A 5 -6.18 -26.53 -5.71
C PRO A 5 -5.31 -26.19 -4.50
N SER A 6 -3.99 -26.34 -4.65
CA SER A 6 -3.05 -26.03 -3.56
C SER A 6 -3.17 -24.54 -3.24
N GLN A 7 -3.60 -24.22 -2.04
CA GLN A 7 -3.57 -22.83 -1.56
C GLN A 7 -2.12 -22.37 -1.48
N GLN A 8 -1.85 -21.19 -2.00
CA GLN A 8 -0.57 -20.54 -1.81
C GLN A 8 -0.54 -19.90 -0.43
N ASN A 9 0.59 -19.99 0.25
CA ASN A 9 0.71 -19.41 1.58
C ASN A 9 0.56 -17.89 1.54
N ALA A 10 -0.17 -17.34 2.49
CA ALA A 10 -0.24 -15.90 2.70
C ALA A 10 1.11 -15.36 3.17
N GLY A 11 1.46 -14.16 2.72
CA GLY A 11 2.56 -13.41 3.33
C GLY A 11 2.22 -13.05 4.78
N VAL A 12 3.12 -13.36 5.70
CA VAL A 12 2.90 -13.10 7.13
C VAL A 12 3.28 -11.66 7.47
N GLY A 13 2.39 -10.95 8.16
CA GLY A 13 2.66 -9.62 8.68
C GLY A 13 3.57 -9.65 9.92
N THR A 14 4.33 -8.57 10.12
CA THR A 14 5.11 -8.35 11.34
C THR A 14 4.30 -7.52 12.33
N SER A 15 4.12 -8.03 13.55
CA SER A 15 3.39 -7.31 14.59
C SER A 15 3.92 -5.88 14.79
N GLY A 16 3.02 -4.89 14.81
CA GLY A 16 3.36 -3.48 14.94
C GLY A 16 3.84 -2.80 13.65
N GLN A 17 4.03 -3.55 12.53
CA GLN A 17 4.45 -2.98 11.23
C GLN A 17 3.38 -3.15 10.15
N GLY A 18 2.64 -4.25 10.18
CA GLY A 18 1.59 -4.51 9.20
C GLY A 18 0.96 -5.88 9.42
N ASN A 19 -0.15 -6.10 8.75
CA ASN A 19 -0.93 -7.32 8.88
C ASN A 19 -0.65 -8.28 7.71
N SER A 20 -0.99 -9.55 7.89
CA SER A 20 -0.81 -10.58 6.87
C SER A 20 -1.68 -10.34 5.64
N GLY A 21 -1.19 -10.74 4.48
CA GLY A 21 -2.03 -10.91 3.29
C GLY A 21 -2.94 -12.12 3.42
N ALA A 22 -3.75 -12.37 2.40
CA ALA A 22 -4.55 -13.59 2.27
C ALA A 22 -3.84 -14.62 1.37
N ALA A 23 -4.16 -15.88 1.57
CA ALA A 23 -3.72 -16.95 0.69
C ALA A 23 -4.38 -16.84 -0.69
N GLY A 24 -3.61 -17.06 -1.75
CA GLY A 24 -4.12 -17.21 -3.11
C GLY A 24 -4.69 -18.61 -3.35
N ILE A 25 -5.43 -18.76 -4.45
CA ILE A 25 -5.89 -20.04 -4.96
C ILE A 25 -5.10 -20.35 -6.23
N HIS A 26 -4.37 -21.45 -6.23
CA HIS A 26 -3.55 -21.86 -7.37
C HIS A 26 -4.38 -21.93 -8.66
N ASN A 27 -3.85 -21.39 -9.77
CA ASN A 27 -4.47 -21.33 -11.09
C ASN A 27 -5.82 -20.59 -11.16
N ASP A 28 -6.16 -19.75 -10.19
CA ASP A 28 -7.40 -18.95 -10.21
C ASP A 28 -7.13 -17.48 -9.87
N ARG A 29 -6.53 -17.22 -8.67
CA ARG A 29 -6.31 -15.83 -8.23
C ARG A 29 -5.26 -15.72 -7.12
N GLY A 30 -4.66 -14.58 -7.02
CA GLY A 30 -3.85 -14.17 -5.87
C GLY A 30 -4.73 -13.93 -4.63
N GLY A 31 -4.10 -13.71 -3.49
CA GLY A 31 -4.72 -13.20 -2.27
C GLY A 31 -4.54 -11.70 -2.13
N GLY A 32 -5.46 -11.01 -1.49
CA GLY A 32 -5.31 -9.60 -1.16
C GLY A 32 -4.14 -9.35 -0.20
N GLY A 33 -3.37 -8.28 -0.44
CA GLY A 33 -2.25 -7.88 0.41
C GLY A 33 -2.70 -7.39 1.79
N GLY A 34 -1.87 -7.56 2.81
CA GLY A 34 -2.13 -6.97 4.13
C GLY A 34 -1.97 -5.46 4.13
N GLY A 35 -2.76 -4.77 4.94
CA GLY A 35 -2.64 -3.34 5.19
C GLY A 35 -2.07 -3.05 6.58
N ALA A 36 -1.76 -1.80 6.85
CA ALA A 36 -1.27 -1.38 8.17
C ALA A 36 -2.33 -1.54 9.28
N GLY A 37 -3.62 -1.41 8.96
CA GLY A 37 -4.74 -1.47 9.91
C GLY A 37 -5.44 -2.82 9.96
N SER A 38 -5.47 -3.61 8.87
CA SER A 38 -6.09 -4.93 8.85
C SER A 38 -5.42 -5.89 7.88
N ALA A 39 -5.63 -7.18 8.11
CA ALA A 39 -5.20 -8.22 7.16
C ALA A 39 -5.95 -8.12 5.83
N GLY A 40 -5.33 -8.64 4.78
CA GLY A 40 -5.99 -8.86 3.50
C GLY A 40 -7.07 -9.93 3.60
N SER A 41 -8.07 -9.85 2.76
CA SER A 41 -9.07 -10.89 2.56
C SER A 41 -8.77 -11.68 1.29
N VAL A 42 -9.57 -12.69 1.01
CA VAL A 42 -9.36 -13.58 -0.16
C VAL A 42 -9.10 -12.81 -1.45
N LEU A 43 -9.77 -11.68 -1.66
CA LEU A 43 -9.61 -10.83 -2.83
C LEU A 43 -9.10 -9.44 -2.46
N ASN A 44 -9.70 -8.81 -1.45
CA ASN A 44 -9.43 -7.40 -1.21
C ASN A 44 -8.22 -7.19 -0.30
N GLY A 45 -7.47 -6.13 -0.59
CA GLY A 45 -6.42 -5.64 0.28
C GLY A 45 -6.94 -5.20 1.64
N GLY A 46 -6.12 -5.41 2.67
CA GLY A 46 -6.39 -4.93 4.02
C GLY A 46 -6.35 -3.41 4.09
N ASN A 47 -7.18 -2.82 4.95
CA ASN A 47 -7.19 -1.38 5.14
C ASN A 47 -5.90 -0.89 5.82
N GLY A 48 -5.50 0.30 5.46
CA GLY A 48 -4.45 1.05 6.13
C GLY A 48 -4.85 1.54 7.52
N LEU A 49 -3.93 2.19 8.18
CA LEU A 49 -4.13 2.77 9.52
C LEU A 49 -4.33 4.29 9.40
N ALA A 50 -5.38 4.79 10.04
CA ALA A 50 -5.65 6.21 10.08
C ALA A 50 -4.71 6.93 11.07
N SER A 51 -4.22 8.11 10.68
CA SER A 51 -3.40 8.98 11.50
C SER A 51 -3.84 10.43 11.36
N SER A 52 -3.96 11.14 12.47
CA SER A 52 -4.23 12.58 12.50
C SER A 52 -2.99 13.43 12.78
N ILE A 53 -1.80 12.88 12.53
CA ILE A 53 -0.53 13.57 12.76
C ILE A 53 -0.45 14.93 12.02
N THR A 54 -1.07 15.04 10.85
CA THR A 54 -1.10 16.27 10.03
C THR A 54 -2.17 17.29 10.45
N GLY A 55 -2.99 16.96 11.45
CA GLY A 55 -4.13 17.78 11.89
C GLY A 55 -5.48 17.34 11.29
N VAL A 56 -5.47 16.57 10.21
CA VAL A 56 -6.64 15.88 9.63
C VAL A 56 -6.38 14.40 9.58
N SER A 57 -7.46 13.59 9.68
CA SER A 57 -7.31 12.13 9.60
C SER A 57 -7.03 11.69 8.17
N VAL A 58 -5.91 11.02 7.97
CA VAL A 58 -5.50 10.41 6.69
C VAL A 58 -5.17 8.95 6.93
N THR A 59 -5.65 8.06 6.06
CA THR A 59 -5.36 6.62 6.14
C THR A 59 -4.14 6.31 5.27
N TYR A 60 -3.18 5.54 5.82
CA TYR A 60 -1.91 5.17 5.17
C TYR A 60 -1.74 3.65 5.13
N GLY A 61 -1.01 3.14 4.14
CA GLY A 61 -0.58 1.76 4.10
C GLY A 61 -1.69 0.75 3.83
N GLY A 62 -2.60 1.05 2.88
CA GLY A 62 -3.58 0.08 2.39
C GLY A 62 -2.94 -1.03 1.56
N GLY A 63 -3.35 -2.27 1.73
CA GLY A 63 -2.91 -3.41 0.92
C GLY A 63 -3.48 -3.39 -0.50
N GLY A 64 -2.77 -3.97 -1.47
CA GLY A 64 -3.26 -4.14 -2.84
C GLY A 64 -4.33 -5.23 -2.95
N GLY A 65 -5.28 -5.08 -3.86
CA GLY A 65 -6.26 -6.10 -4.22
C GLY A 65 -5.66 -7.22 -5.06
N ALA A 66 -6.20 -8.41 -4.98
CA ALA A 66 -5.77 -9.57 -5.76
C ALA A 66 -6.10 -9.43 -7.26
N GLY A 67 -5.25 -9.93 -8.11
CA GLY A 67 -5.59 -10.23 -9.50
C GLY A 67 -6.01 -11.69 -9.68
N GLY A 68 -6.73 -11.98 -10.76
CA GLY A 68 -7.15 -13.34 -11.06
C GLY A 68 -7.64 -13.51 -12.48
N TYR A 69 -8.14 -14.72 -12.81
CA TYR A 69 -8.64 -15.02 -14.14
C TYR A 69 -9.96 -14.29 -14.43
N THR A 70 -10.99 -14.50 -13.65
CA THR A 70 -12.32 -13.92 -13.87
C THR A 70 -12.74 -12.93 -12.78
N THR A 71 -12.03 -12.90 -11.67
CA THR A 71 -12.35 -12.07 -10.51
C THR A 71 -11.11 -11.33 -10.05
N PHE A 72 -11.32 -10.15 -9.48
CA PHE A 72 -10.25 -9.35 -8.90
C PHE A 72 -10.70 -8.75 -7.57
N GLY A 73 -9.74 -8.23 -6.82
CA GLY A 73 -9.97 -7.57 -5.54
C GLY A 73 -9.72 -6.08 -5.59
N TYR A 74 -10.38 -5.35 -4.71
CA TYR A 74 -10.14 -3.91 -4.51
C TYR A 74 -8.99 -3.71 -3.51
N GLY A 75 -8.23 -2.64 -3.73
CA GLY A 75 -7.24 -2.20 -2.77
C GLY A 75 -7.89 -1.71 -1.47
N GLY A 76 -7.20 -1.91 -0.35
CA GLY A 76 -7.61 -1.38 0.94
C GLY A 76 -7.53 0.15 0.99
N THR A 77 -8.35 0.76 1.85
CA THR A 77 -8.27 2.21 2.13
C THR A 77 -6.87 2.59 2.59
N GLY A 78 -6.42 3.79 2.26
CA GLY A 78 -5.04 4.20 2.54
C GLY A 78 -4.08 3.93 1.38
N GLY A 79 -4.60 3.94 0.16
CA GLY A 79 -3.80 3.93 -1.06
C GLY A 79 -3.52 2.55 -1.65
N GLY A 80 -4.27 1.52 -1.28
CA GLY A 80 -4.17 0.23 -1.97
C GLY A 80 -4.64 0.30 -3.42
N GLY A 81 -3.88 -0.26 -4.37
CA GLY A 81 -4.25 -0.39 -5.77
C GLY A 81 -5.21 -1.55 -6.00
N ASN A 82 -6.12 -1.41 -6.96
CA ASN A 82 -7.04 -2.48 -7.34
C ASN A 82 -6.33 -3.51 -8.22
N GLY A 83 -6.60 -4.77 -7.97
CA GLY A 83 -6.25 -5.84 -8.91
C GLY A 83 -7.12 -5.81 -10.15
N THR A 84 -6.85 -6.70 -11.08
CA THR A 84 -7.62 -6.85 -12.32
C THR A 84 -7.91 -8.32 -12.62
N ALA A 85 -8.92 -8.55 -13.44
CA ALA A 85 -9.16 -9.82 -14.09
C ALA A 85 -8.58 -9.81 -15.52
N TYR A 86 -8.40 -10.97 -16.08
CA TYR A 86 -7.85 -11.14 -17.44
C TYR A 86 -6.49 -10.42 -17.62
N SER A 87 -6.25 -9.87 -18.79
CA SER A 87 -4.99 -9.15 -19.14
C SER A 87 -5.03 -7.66 -18.86
N ASP A 88 -6.04 -7.17 -18.12
CA ASP A 88 -6.16 -5.76 -17.82
C ASP A 88 -5.04 -5.26 -16.90
N VAL A 89 -4.77 -3.97 -16.96
CA VAL A 89 -3.70 -3.34 -16.16
C VAL A 89 -4.21 -2.97 -14.76
N PRO A 90 -3.62 -3.54 -13.70
CA PRO A 90 -3.99 -3.19 -12.33
C PRO A 90 -3.57 -1.75 -11.98
N THR A 91 -4.21 -1.18 -10.98
CA THR A 91 -3.84 0.16 -10.54
C THR A 91 -2.65 0.14 -9.59
N SER A 92 -1.82 1.18 -9.68
CA SER A 92 -0.75 1.41 -8.72
C SER A 92 -1.30 1.86 -7.37
N GLY A 93 -0.51 1.70 -6.34
CA GLY A 93 -0.78 2.27 -5.03
C GLY A 93 -0.81 3.80 -5.03
N GLY A 94 -1.56 4.39 -4.14
CA GLY A 94 -1.72 5.84 -4.00
C GLY A 94 -0.41 6.53 -3.60
N ALA A 95 -0.08 7.63 -4.29
CA ALA A 95 1.12 8.40 -3.99
C ALA A 95 1.08 9.00 -2.57
N ASN A 96 2.22 8.97 -1.87
CA ASN A 96 2.42 9.48 -0.51
C ASN A 96 1.52 8.84 0.56
N LEU A 97 0.99 7.64 0.27
CA LEU A 97 0.19 6.87 1.21
C LEU A 97 0.86 5.53 1.58
N GLY A 98 1.89 5.09 0.84
CA GLY A 98 2.60 3.85 1.10
C GLY A 98 1.75 2.60 0.86
N GLY A 99 0.74 2.69 0.00
CA GLY A 99 -0.14 1.56 -0.32
C GLY A 99 0.50 0.56 -1.28
N GLY A 100 0.09 -0.70 -1.21
CA GLY A 100 0.48 -1.74 -2.17
C GLY A 100 -0.15 -1.51 -3.55
N GLY A 101 0.51 -1.96 -4.63
CA GLY A 101 -0.08 -2.03 -5.96
C GLY A 101 -1.05 -3.22 -6.09
N GLY A 102 -1.97 -3.15 -7.03
CA GLY A 102 -2.91 -4.23 -7.33
C GLY A 102 -2.25 -5.40 -8.05
N GLY A 103 -2.77 -6.60 -7.89
CA GLY A 103 -2.35 -7.80 -8.60
C GLY A 103 -2.80 -7.79 -10.06
N GLY A 104 -1.92 -8.24 -10.96
CA GLY A 104 -2.27 -8.44 -12.37
C GLY A 104 -3.19 -9.64 -12.57
N GLY A 105 -4.07 -9.55 -13.55
CA GLY A 105 -4.94 -10.63 -13.95
C GLY A 105 -4.23 -11.68 -14.79
N GLU A 106 -4.83 -12.84 -14.93
CA GLU A 106 -4.39 -13.91 -15.83
C GLU A 106 -5.32 -14.00 -17.03
N SER A 107 -4.75 -14.16 -18.25
CA SER A 107 -5.51 -14.55 -19.43
C SER A 107 -5.84 -16.04 -19.38
N ASN A 108 -6.81 -16.46 -20.21
CA ASN A 108 -7.35 -17.82 -20.26
C ASN A 108 -6.27 -18.90 -20.15
N PRO A 109 -6.30 -19.78 -19.12
CA PRO A 109 -5.32 -20.86 -18.94
C PRO A 109 -5.31 -21.88 -20.08
N HIS A 110 -6.32 -21.91 -20.95
CA HIS A 110 -6.43 -22.85 -22.08
C HIS A 110 -5.81 -22.34 -23.38
N THR A 111 -5.48 -21.04 -23.49
CA THR A 111 -4.96 -20.43 -24.74
C THR A 111 -3.52 -19.90 -24.63
N GLY A 112 -2.87 -20.13 -23.50
CA GLY A 112 -1.53 -19.62 -23.18
C GLY A 112 -1.57 -18.52 -22.12
N PHE A 113 -0.81 -18.71 -21.06
CA PHE A 113 -0.72 -17.78 -19.95
C PHE A 113 -0.10 -16.45 -20.40
N GLN A 114 -0.91 -15.42 -20.43
CA GLN A 114 -0.42 -14.04 -20.43
C GLN A 114 -0.79 -13.47 -19.06
N THR A 115 0.19 -13.17 -18.25
CA THR A 115 -0.03 -12.49 -16.97
C THR A 115 0.19 -11.00 -17.15
N ALA A 116 -0.78 -10.19 -16.76
CA ALA A 116 -0.52 -8.77 -16.61
C ALA A 116 0.43 -8.57 -15.43
N GLY A 117 1.43 -7.70 -15.58
CA GLY A 117 2.29 -7.30 -14.45
C GLY A 117 1.47 -6.67 -13.33
N GLY A 118 1.91 -6.83 -12.09
CA GLY A 118 1.29 -6.13 -10.95
C GLY A 118 1.46 -4.61 -11.04
N GLY A 119 0.55 -3.85 -10.44
CA GLY A 119 0.68 -2.40 -10.27
C GLY A 119 1.85 -2.05 -9.35
N ALA A 120 2.48 -0.90 -9.57
CA ALA A 120 3.54 -0.42 -8.69
C ALA A 120 2.99 -0.08 -7.29
N GLY A 121 3.80 -0.25 -6.25
CA GLY A 121 3.48 0.29 -4.92
C GLY A 121 3.43 1.81 -4.94
N GLY A 122 2.62 2.40 -4.08
CA GLY A 122 2.57 3.86 -3.89
C GLY A 122 3.81 4.37 -3.15
N SER A 123 4.22 5.60 -3.44
CA SER A 123 5.28 6.25 -2.65
C SER A 123 4.86 6.41 -1.20
N GLY A 124 5.83 6.32 -0.28
CA GLY A 124 5.63 6.62 1.13
C GLY A 124 5.69 8.12 1.46
N VAL A 125 5.53 8.44 2.72
CA VAL A 125 5.67 9.79 3.28
C VAL A 125 6.37 9.70 4.63
N VAL A 126 7.22 10.67 4.95
CA VAL A 126 7.76 10.86 6.30
C VAL A 126 7.16 12.13 6.89
N ILE A 127 6.64 12.04 8.12
CA ILE A 127 6.01 13.18 8.80
C ILE A 127 6.67 13.36 10.17
N ILE A 128 7.17 14.57 10.42
CA ILE A 128 7.74 14.97 11.70
C ILE A 128 6.85 16.07 12.27
N LYS A 129 6.36 15.84 13.50
CA LYS A 129 5.52 16.81 14.23
C LYS A 129 6.10 17.09 15.61
N TYR A 130 6.21 18.36 15.95
CA TYR A 130 6.64 18.81 17.27
C TYR A 130 6.03 20.17 17.64
N ALA A 131 6.12 20.57 18.91
CA ALA A 131 5.54 21.83 19.39
C ALA A 131 6.16 23.04 18.68
N SER A 132 5.34 24.00 18.29
CA SER A 132 5.78 25.18 17.53
C SER A 132 6.70 26.13 18.32
N SER A 133 6.81 25.94 19.63
CA SER A 133 7.76 26.66 20.51
C SER A 133 9.21 26.29 20.25
N PHE A 134 9.49 25.10 19.70
CA PHE A 134 10.85 24.72 19.30
C PHE A 134 11.24 25.39 17.97
N ALA A 135 12.54 25.56 17.72
CA ALA A 135 13.07 26.10 16.48
C ALA A 135 12.63 25.25 15.26
N ASN A 136 12.80 25.78 14.06
CA ASN A 136 12.69 24.99 12.85
C ASN A 136 13.84 23.97 12.79
N LEU A 137 13.65 22.92 11.97
CA LEU A 137 14.78 22.03 11.63
C LEU A 137 15.95 22.87 11.15
N SER A 138 17.14 22.65 11.73
CA SER A 138 18.30 23.51 11.51
C SER A 138 18.89 23.35 10.12
N SER A 139 18.77 22.16 9.52
CA SER A 139 19.07 21.95 8.10
C SER A 139 18.20 20.88 7.47
N ILE A 140 17.87 21.05 6.19
CA ILE A 140 17.14 20.09 5.36
C ILE A 140 17.87 20.01 4.03
N SER A 141 18.31 18.82 3.63
CA SER A 141 19.00 18.62 2.36
C SER A 141 18.17 19.12 1.17
N ALA A 142 18.83 19.83 0.23
CA ALA A 142 18.18 20.41 -0.95
C ALA A 142 17.48 19.37 -1.86
N GLY A 143 17.87 18.08 -1.77
CA GLY A 143 17.25 16.99 -2.51
C GLY A 143 15.90 16.51 -1.94
N LEU A 144 15.45 17.03 -0.79
CA LEU A 144 14.20 16.65 -0.17
C LEU A 144 13.07 17.61 -0.58
N THR A 145 11.94 17.04 -1.02
CA THR A 145 10.70 17.80 -1.24
C THR A 145 9.83 17.70 0.01
N TYR A 146 9.49 18.82 0.59
CA TYR A 146 8.68 18.87 1.81
C TYR A 146 7.73 20.07 1.85
N THR A 147 6.77 19.99 2.77
CA THR A 147 5.93 21.12 3.19
C THR A 147 6.05 21.30 4.70
N LEU A 148 6.09 22.57 5.16
CA LEU A 148 5.96 22.91 6.58
C LEU A 148 4.62 23.58 6.80
N THR A 149 3.85 23.07 7.76
CA THR A 149 2.62 23.69 8.24
C THR A 149 2.75 23.96 9.72
N THR A 150 2.37 25.17 10.18
CA THR A 150 2.27 25.50 11.58
C THR A 150 0.80 25.74 11.93
N SER A 151 0.25 24.87 12.78
CA SER A 151 -1.16 24.95 13.18
C SER A 151 -1.38 24.28 14.54
N GLY A 152 -2.35 24.76 15.30
CA GLY A 152 -2.73 24.16 16.60
C GLY A 152 -1.59 24.04 17.61
N GLY A 153 -0.60 24.93 17.57
CA GLY A 153 0.57 24.87 18.46
C GLY A 153 1.66 23.88 18.05
N PHE A 154 1.61 23.34 16.81
CA PHE A 154 2.58 22.38 16.28
C PHE A 154 3.16 22.84 14.96
N LYS A 155 4.40 22.42 14.69
CA LYS A 155 5.04 22.38 13.37
C LYS A 155 4.95 20.97 12.83
N VAL A 156 4.51 20.84 11.57
CA VAL A 156 4.37 19.57 10.86
C VAL A 156 5.17 19.65 9.56
N TYR A 157 6.26 18.92 9.48
CA TYR A 157 7.03 18.72 8.26
C TYR A 157 6.54 17.45 7.58
N ARG A 158 6.16 17.54 6.31
CA ARG A 158 5.71 16.42 5.49
C ARG A 158 6.64 16.28 4.29
N PHE A 159 7.47 15.23 4.29
CA PHE A 159 8.42 14.91 3.22
C PHE A 159 7.78 13.91 2.26
N THR A 160 7.73 14.25 0.97
CA THR A 160 7.01 13.49 -0.05
C THR A 160 7.92 12.86 -1.10
N SER A 161 9.16 13.33 -1.24
CA SER A 161 10.14 12.74 -2.15
C SER A 161 11.56 13.19 -1.84
N GLY A 162 12.52 12.50 -2.43
CA GLY A 162 13.94 12.83 -2.37
C GLY A 162 14.73 11.95 -1.43
N THR A 163 16.04 12.19 -1.41
CA THR A 163 17.01 11.55 -0.52
C THR A 163 17.86 12.61 0.15
N GLY A 164 18.09 12.47 1.44
CA GLY A 164 18.89 13.44 2.18
C GLY A 164 18.76 13.29 3.69
N THR A 165 19.29 14.26 4.41
CA THR A 165 19.28 14.33 5.86
C THR A 165 18.52 15.56 6.35
N VAL A 166 17.98 15.45 7.56
CA VAL A 166 17.42 16.56 8.33
C VAL A 166 18.14 16.63 9.68
N THR A 167 18.40 17.82 10.16
CA THR A 167 19.00 18.05 11.49
C THR A 167 18.03 18.88 12.34
N ILE A 168 17.93 18.50 13.60
CA ILE A 168 17.10 19.17 14.62
C ILE A 168 17.92 20.25 15.31
#